data_061724b405e0eab18761d44d068e102d
#
_entry.id   061724b405e0eab18761d44d068e102d
#
_cell.length_a   1.000
_cell.length_b   1.000
_cell.length_c   1.000
_cell.angle_alpha   90.00
_cell.angle_beta   90.00
_cell.angle_gamma   90.00
#
_symmetry.space_group_name_H-M   'P 1'
#
loop_
_entity.id
_entity.type
_entity.pdbx_description
1 polymer ?
#
loop_
_entity_poly.entity_id
_entity_poly.type
_entity_poly.pdbx_seq_one_letter_code
_entity_poly.pdbx_strand_id
1 'polypeptide(L)'
;MEGREEFLKERIIGADVFQRKADYATADDSVVRVQAGEVRRRLERYHHTDLRLSPVLIELPLGSYAPEFRWVSSRPPLQVKTADTPKKRWLPWAVGVLGLSLALAMALATRLPSRSPKESALERFWSPVFGTSQPVLICLAKPLLYRPTLELYRRYSKAHPGTFQTEVERYDQALPLDPKEKLVWGDMRPYADYGVAMGDVYVAARLSALFDHINKPSQVRIGTNYSFEDLRNSPAVVVGAFNNRWTMQMTSNLRFAFVEQDGNFRIQEQGPSGTDRSWVLGPNGEIVEDFAIVTRLLDAKTGQVLIAAAGIGANGTQAAGEFISRRDYLEAAFRSAPPDWQKKNLQVILQTTVTDSVAGPPRVVATYFW
;
A
#
# COMPACT_ATOMS: atom_id res chain seq x y z
N MET A 1 33.16 0.09 -3.66
CA MET A 1 33.18 0.05 -2.18
C MET A 1 34.60 -0.35 -1.80
N GLU A 2 35.36 0.56 -1.29
CA GLU A 2 36.69 0.23 -0.72
C GLU A 2 36.44 -0.48 0.60
N GLY A 3 36.85 -1.77 0.67
CA GLY A 3 36.65 -2.61 1.83
C GLY A 3 37.43 -2.10 3.03
N ARG A 4 36.77 -1.52 3.99
CA ARG A 4 37.31 -1.23 5.31
C ARG A 4 36.88 -2.34 6.28
N GLU A 5 37.22 -3.59 5.97
CA GLU A 5 36.89 -4.77 6.78
C GLU A 5 37.50 -4.70 8.19
N GLU A 6 38.59 -3.97 8.36
CA GLU A 6 39.26 -3.77 9.64
C GLU A 6 38.40 -3.07 10.70
N PHE A 7 37.37 -2.31 10.28
CA PHE A 7 36.41 -1.66 11.17
C PHE A 7 35.21 -2.57 11.54
N LEU A 8 35.07 -3.73 10.91
CA LEU A 8 33.98 -4.67 11.18
C LEU A 8 34.40 -5.71 12.22
N LYS A 9 34.96 -5.27 13.31
CA LYS A 9 35.31 -6.11 14.48
C LYS A 9 34.26 -5.96 15.57
N GLU A 10 33.99 -7.03 16.31
CA GLU A 10 32.98 -7.07 17.37
C GLU A 10 33.04 -5.88 18.33
N ARG A 11 34.23 -5.53 18.77
CA ARG A 11 34.42 -4.42 19.71
C ARG A 11 34.09 -3.06 19.10
N ILE A 12 34.47 -2.85 17.84
CA ILE A 12 34.17 -1.59 17.12
C ILE A 12 32.68 -1.47 16.87
N ILE A 13 32.03 -2.54 16.37
CA ILE A 13 30.57 -2.57 16.17
C ILE A 13 29.85 -2.37 17.51
N GLY A 14 30.34 -2.96 18.60
CA GLY A 14 29.75 -2.78 19.93
C GLY A 14 29.82 -1.32 20.39
N ALA A 15 30.91 -0.64 20.15
CA ALA A 15 31.05 0.77 20.51
C ALA A 15 30.23 1.69 19.61
N ASP A 16 30.36 1.55 18.29
CA ASP A 16 29.78 2.49 17.32
C ASP A 16 28.26 2.30 17.14
N VAL A 17 27.77 1.06 17.15
CA VAL A 17 26.37 0.75 16.89
C VAL A 17 25.57 0.57 18.16
N PHE A 18 26.14 -0.08 19.18
CA PHE A 18 25.44 -0.40 20.42
C PHE A 18 25.85 0.47 21.62
N GLN A 19 26.61 1.56 21.37
CA GLN A 19 27.01 2.55 22.37
C GLN A 19 27.71 1.92 23.60
N ARG A 20 28.47 0.84 23.38
CA ARG A 20 29.27 0.22 24.42
C ARG A 20 30.56 1.01 24.66
N LYS A 21 31.15 0.92 25.85
CA LYS A 21 32.45 1.52 26.11
C LYS A 21 33.49 0.86 25.22
N ALA A 22 34.51 1.63 24.78
CA ALA A 22 35.52 1.13 23.84
C ALA A 22 36.33 -0.07 24.39
N ASP A 23 36.39 -0.23 25.73
CA ASP A 23 37.07 -1.29 26.44
C ASP A 23 36.13 -2.41 26.98
N TYR A 24 34.88 -2.44 26.55
CA TYR A 24 33.92 -3.44 27.04
C TYR A 24 34.38 -4.88 26.75
N ALA A 25 34.10 -5.80 27.68
CA ALA A 25 34.49 -7.20 27.57
C ALA A 25 33.50 -7.92 26.62
N THR A 26 33.93 -8.22 25.39
CA THR A 26 33.11 -8.92 24.40
C THR A 26 32.77 -10.36 24.82
N ALA A 27 33.47 -10.94 25.78
CA ALA A 27 33.16 -12.25 26.34
C ALA A 27 31.88 -12.22 27.19
N ASP A 28 31.70 -11.13 27.96
CA ASP A 28 30.59 -10.99 28.91
C ASP A 28 29.36 -10.33 28.28
N ASP A 29 29.51 -9.49 27.23
CA ASP A 29 28.42 -8.85 26.50
C ASP A 29 28.39 -9.38 25.07
N SER A 30 27.45 -10.28 24.81
CA SER A 30 27.28 -10.94 23.50
C SER A 30 26.36 -10.20 22.52
N VAL A 31 26.03 -8.93 22.79
CA VAL A 31 25.03 -8.17 22.00
C VAL A 31 25.32 -8.19 20.50
N VAL A 32 26.55 -7.98 20.06
CA VAL A 32 26.94 -7.99 18.65
C VAL A 32 26.76 -9.37 18.02
N ARG A 33 27.17 -10.44 18.73
CA ARG A 33 27.04 -11.83 18.27
C ARG A 33 25.57 -12.23 18.11
N VAL A 34 24.73 -11.87 19.08
CA VAL A 34 23.28 -12.16 19.05
C VAL A 34 22.63 -11.44 17.87
N GLN A 35 22.93 -10.15 17.67
CA GLN A 35 22.37 -9.39 16.56
C GLN A 35 22.89 -9.88 15.20
N ALA A 36 24.15 -10.23 15.08
CA ALA A 36 24.69 -10.83 13.87
C ALA A 36 24.03 -12.19 13.55
N GLY A 37 23.73 -12.98 14.57
CA GLY A 37 22.96 -14.22 14.44
C GLY A 37 21.55 -13.97 13.92
N GLU A 38 20.89 -12.93 14.39
CA GLU A 38 19.55 -12.54 13.90
C GLU A 38 19.59 -12.04 12.45
N VAL A 39 20.60 -11.24 12.10
CA VAL A 39 20.80 -10.78 10.70
C VAL A 39 21.00 -11.97 9.77
N ARG A 40 21.82 -12.97 10.14
CA ARG A 40 22.00 -14.19 9.33
C ARG A 40 20.71 -14.93 9.11
N ARG A 41 19.91 -15.11 10.16
CA ARG A 41 18.58 -15.79 10.05
C ARG A 41 17.60 -15.01 9.17
N ARG A 42 17.65 -13.68 9.20
CA ARG A 42 16.81 -12.85 8.34
C ARG A 42 17.24 -12.91 6.89
N LEU A 43 18.54 -12.88 6.62
CA LEU A 43 19.08 -13.03 5.25
C LEU A 43 18.75 -14.42 4.69
N GLU A 44 18.92 -15.48 5.47
CA GLU A 44 18.55 -16.84 5.06
C GLU A 44 17.06 -16.95 4.73
N ARG A 45 16.18 -16.41 5.59
CA ARG A 45 14.73 -16.39 5.34
C ARG A 45 14.38 -15.59 4.10
N TYR A 46 15.00 -14.43 3.90
CA TYR A 46 14.81 -13.59 2.72
C TYR A 46 15.20 -14.36 1.45
N HIS A 47 16.34 -15.00 1.44
CA HIS A 47 16.80 -15.78 0.29
C HIS A 47 15.94 -17.03 0.01
N HIS A 48 15.37 -17.66 1.04
CA HIS A 48 14.42 -18.77 0.83
C HIS A 48 13.07 -18.30 0.27
N THR A 49 12.65 -17.08 0.57
CA THR A 49 11.35 -16.55 0.15
C THR A 49 11.42 -15.86 -1.22
N ASP A 50 12.54 -15.18 -1.53
CA ASP A 50 12.66 -14.24 -2.66
C ASP A 50 13.79 -14.56 -3.65
N LEU A 51 14.32 -15.78 -3.67
CA LEU A 51 15.42 -16.22 -4.59
C LEU A 51 15.15 -15.99 -6.09
N ARG A 52 13.94 -15.59 -6.48
CA ARG A 52 13.59 -15.33 -7.88
C ARG A 52 13.80 -13.87 -8.32
N LEU A 53 14.05 -12.95 -7.40
CA LEU A 53 14.00 -11.51 -7.68
C LEU A 53 15.30 -10.75 -7.46
N SER A 54 16.28 -11.31 -6.72
CA SER A 54 17.54 -10.61 -6.48
C SER A 54 18.68 -11.25 -7.26
N PRO A 55 19.37 -10.51 -8.14
CA PRO A 55 20.57 -10.99 -8.83
C PRO A 55 21.78 -11.09 -7.89
N VAL A 56 21.65 -10.64 -6.65
CA VAL A 56 22.72 -10.61 -5.65
C VAL A 56 22.32 -11.40 -4.42
N LEU A 57 23.15 -12.34 -4.03
CA LEU A 57 23.08 -13.06 -2.77
C LEU A 57 23.93 -12.31 -1.74
N ILE A 58 23.36 -11.95 -0.61
CA ILE A 58 24.07 -11.31 0.51
C ILE A 58 24.21 -12.34 1.63
N GLU A 59 25.44 -12.64 1.99
CA GLU A 59 25.76 -13.59 3.06
C GLU A 59 26.58 -12.88 4.17
N LEU A 60 26.36 -13.27 5.40
CA LEU A 60 27.18 -12.84 6.54
C LEU A 60 27.84 -14.12 7.14
N PRO A 61 29.09 -14.46 6.75
CA PRO A 61 29.73 -15.69 7.16
C PRO A 61 29.85 -15.84 8.68
N LEU A 62 29.84 -17.09 9.14
CA LEU A 62 30.08 -17.39 10.55
C LEU A 62 31.51 -16.97 10.93
N GLY A 63 31.65 -16.27 12.04
CA GLY A 63 32.94 -15.74 12.50
C GLY A 63 33.36 -14.42 11.84
N SER A 64 32.61 -13.90 10.88
CA SER A 64 32.83 -12.60 10.25
C SER A 64 31.66 -11.65 10.45
N TYR A 65 31.92 -10.36 10.51
CA TYR A 65 30.93 -9.30 10.50
C TYR A 65 30.94 -8.52 9.17
N ALA A 66 31.78 -8.94 8.22
CA ALA A 66 31.83 -8.38 6.86
C ALA A 66 30.82 -9.13 5.97
N PRO A 67 29.88 -8.43 5.32
CA PRO A 67 28.95 -9.06 4.37
C PRO A 67 29.65 -9.41 3.07
N GLU A 68 29.37 -10.59 2.55
CA GLU A 68 29.79 -11.05 1.22
C GLU A 68 28.64 -10.87 0.22
N PHE A 69 28.98 -10.37 -0.97
CA PHE A 69 28.02 -10.16 -2.06
C PHE A 69 28.38 -11.09 -3.21
N ARG A 70 27.50 -12.00 -3.58
CA ARG A 70 27.69 -12.93 -4.71
C ARG A 70 26.62 -12.67 -5.77
N TRP A 71 27.07 -12.48 -7.00
CA TRP A 71 26.15 -12.42 -8.14
C TRP A 71 25.65 -13.83 -8.46
N VAL A 72 24.34 -14.01 -8.44
CA VAL A 72 23.73 -15.28 -8.89
C VAL A 72 23.64 -15.22 -10.41
N SER A 73 24.74 -15.54 -11.07
CA SER A 73 24.71 -15.82 -12.51
C SER A 73 23.84 -17.05 -12.74
N SER A 74 22.89 -16.94 -13.67
CA SER A 74 21.97 -18.00 -14.08
C SER A 74 22.64 -19.39 -14.09
N ARG A 75 21.96 -20.36 -13.50
CA ARG A 75 22.32 -21.77 -13.30
C ARG A 75 23.33 -22.30 -14.32
N PRO A 76 24.43 -22.95 -13.86
CA PRO A 76 25.21 -23.81 -14.75
C PRO A 76 24.32 -24.95 -15.27
N PRO A 77 24.47 -25.35 -16.54
CA PRO A 77 23.71 -26.48 -17.07
C PRO A 77 24.08 -27.74 -16.27
N LEU A 78 23.07 -28.51 -15.91
CA LEU A 78 23.21 -29.82 -15.27
C LEU A 78 24.15 -30.66 -16.11
N GLN A 79 25.38 -30.88 -15.64
CA GLN A 79 26.28 -31.88 -16.21
C GLN A 79 25.71 -33.25 -15.89
N VAL A 80 25.08 -33.84 -16.89
CA VAL A 80 24.74 -35.28 -16.87
C VAL A 80 26.04 -36.06 -16.96
N LYS A 81 26.47 -36.67 -15.86
CA LYS A 81 27.52 -37.67 -15.88
C LYS A 81 27.04 -38.83 -16.77
N THR A 82 27.62 -38.95 -17.93
CA THR A 82 27.46 -40.14 -18.79
C THR A 82 28.14 -41.34 -18.10
N ALA A 83 27.33 -42.23 -17.56
CA ALA A 83 27.81 -43.53 -17.13
C ALA A 83 28.00 -44.40 -18.39
N ASP A 84 29.19 -44.99 -18.55
CA ASP A 84 29.49 -46.00 -19.56
C ASP A 84 28.52 -47.18 -19.41
N THR A 85 27.68 -47.39 -20.42
CA THR A 85 26.80 -48.54 -20.51
C THR A 85 27.25 -49.47 -21.66
N PRO A 86 27.25 -50.78 -21.41
CA PRO A 86 27.66 -51.77 -22.45
C PRO A 86 26.63 -51.81 -23.57
N LYS A 87 27.13 -51.84 -24.81
CA LYS A 87 26.35 -51.92 -26.05
C LYS A 87 25.41 -53.14 -26.05
N LYS A 88 24.12 -52.95 -25.84
CA LYS A 88 23.08 -53.96 -26.02
C LYS A 88 22.25 -53.63 -27.28
N ARG A 89 22.14 -54.58 -28.21
CA ARG A 89 21.61 -54.52 -29.60
C ARG A 89 20.09 -54.28 -29.70
N TRP A 90 19.44 -53.60 -28.75
CA TRP A 90 17.98 -53.35 -28.70
C TRP A 90 17.60 -51.90 -28.98
N LEU A 91 18.58 -51.05 -29.37
CA LEU A 91 18.44 -49.60 -29.41
C LEU A 91 17.48 -49.03 -30.48
N PRO A 92 17.26 -49.62 -31.67
CA PRO A 92 16.44 -48.94 -32.66
C PRO A 92 14.92 -48.91 -32.31
N TRP A 93 14.41 -49.96 -31.64
CA TRP A 93 12.99 -50.02 -31.27
C TRP A 93 12.63 -49.16 -30.06
N ALA A 94 13.53 -49.05 -29.09
CA ALA A 94 13.32 -48.20 -27.90
C ALA A 94 13.33 -46.73 -28.24
N VAL A 95 14.18 -46.28 -29.16
CA VAL A 95 14.24 -44.88 -29.64
C VAL A 95 12.99 -44.54 -30.46
N GLY A 96 12.45 -45.47 -31.25
CA GLY A 96 11.22 -45.27 -32.01
C GLY A 96 9.99 -45.14 -31.10
N VAL A 97 9.88 -45.97 -30.06
CA VAL A 97 8.79 -45.89 -29.08
C VAL A 97 8.90 -44.64 -28.21
N LEU A 98 10.10 -44.25 -27.81
CA LEU A 98 10.33 -43.03 -27.05
C LEU A 98 10.03 -41.75 -27.88
N GLY A 99 10.43 -41.77 -29.17
CA GLY A 99 10.12 -40.68 -30.10
C GLY A 99 8.60 -40.54 -30.36
N LEU A 100 7.91 -41.66 -30.51
CA LEU A 100 6.46 -41.69 -30.73
C LEU A 100 5.68 -41.27 -29.47
N SER A 101 6.14 -41.72 -28.30
CA SER A 101 5.52 -41.28 -27.01
C SER A 101 5.78 -39.81 -26.72
N LEU A 102 6.96 -39.29 -27.07
CA LEU A 102 7.27 -37.85 -26.92
C LEU A 102 6.44 -36.99 -27.90
N ALA A 103 6.30 -37.45 -29.16
CA ALA A 103 5.46 -36.79 -30.16
C ALA A 103 3.98 -36.84 -29.79
N LEU A 104 3.51 -37.95 -29.23
CA LEU A 104 2.15 -38.10 -28.74
C LEU A 104 1.91 -37.25 -27.49
N ALA A 105 2.86 -37.18 -26.55
CA ALA A 105 2.81 -36.31 -25.38
C ALA A 105 2.83 -34.84 -25.77
N MET A 106 3.62 -34.45 -26.77
CA MET A 106 3.66 -33.11 -27.32
C MET A 106 2.36 -32.75 -28.07
N ALA A 107 1.79 -33.67 -28.84
CA ALA A 107 0.50 -33.51 -29.50
C ALA A 107 -0.66 -33.45 -28.49
N LEU A 108 -0.63 -34.21 -27.40
CA LEU A 108 -1.57 -34.10 -26.29
C LEU A 108 -1.40 -32.78 -25.53
N ALA A 109 -0.16 -32.35 -25.25
CA ALA A 109 0.13 -31.10 -24.58
C ALA A 109 -0.34 -29.89 -25.39
N THR A 110 -0.28 -29.93 -26.73
CA THR A 110 -0.81 -28.90 -27.62
C THR A 110 -2.33 -28.95 -27.76
N ARG A 111 -2.98 -30.08 -27.44
CA ARG A 111 -4.43 -30.26 -27.46
C ARG A 111 -5.09 -30.05 -26.10
N LEU A 112 -4.33 -30.10 -25.02
CA LEU A 112 -4.84 -29.62 -23.73
C LEU A 112 -5.01 -28.11 -23.86
N PRO A 113 -6.24 -27.59 -23.71
CA PRO A 113 -6.42 -26.16 -23.67
C PRO A 113 -5.51 -25.68 -22.52
N SER A 114 -4.49 -24.87 -22.84
CA SER A 114 -3.73 -24.18 -21.81
C SER A 114 -4.76 -23.38 -21.06
N ARG A 115 -5.18 -23.85 -19.89
CA ARG A 115 -5.95 -23.04 -18.96
C ARG A 115 -5.03 -21.89 -18.59
N SER A 116 -5.12 -20.80 -19.36
CA SER A 116 -4.59 -19.53 -18.90
C SER A 116 -5.06 -19.38 -17.45
N PRO A 117 -4.18 -19.11 -16.51
CA PRO A 117 -4.58 -18.88 -15.13
C PRO A 117 -5.73 -17.88 -15.17
N LYS A 118 -6.89 -18.24 -14.62
CA LYS A 118 -8.06 -17.38 -14.64
C LYS A 118 -7.65 -16.09 -13.95
N GLU A 119 -7.66 -14.97 -14.68
CA GLU A 119 -7.31 -13.67 -14.12
C GLU A 119 -8.01 -13.45 -12.77
N SER A 120 -7.25 -13.06 -11.78
CA SER A 120 -7.76 -12.78 -10.45
C SER A 120 -8.70 -11.56 -10.48
N ALA A 121 -9.55 -11.43 -9.46
CA ALA A 121 -10.39 -10.23 -9.35
C ALA A 121 -9.57 -8.95 -9.24
N LEU A 122 -8.37 -9.02 -8.67
CA LEU A 122 -7.43 -7.89 -8.58
C LEU A 122 -6.96 -7.48 -9.98
N GLU A 123 -6.47 -8.43 -10.78
CA GLU A 123 -6.05 -8.15 -12.16
C GLU A 123 -7.19 -7.58 -13.00
N ARG A 124 -8.40 -8.17 -12.90
CA ARG A 124 -9.58 -7.66 -13.60
C ARG A 124 -10.03 -6.27 -13.12
N PHE A 125 -9.87 -5.95 -11.83
CA PHE A 125 -10.20 -4.62 -11.31
C PHE A 125 -9.28 -3.55 -11.89
N TRP A 126 -7.98 -3.85 -11.98
CA TRP A 126 -6.95 -2.94 -12.44
C TRP A 126 -6.68 -3.01 -13.95
N SER A 127 -7.23 -3.99 -14.67
CA SER A 127 -6.98 -4.19 -16.11
C SER A 127 -7.19 -2.93 -16.97
N PRO A 128 -8.19 -2.04 -16.70
CA PRO A 128 -8.33 -0.82 -17.50
C PRO A 128 -7.17 0.16 -17.33
N VAL A 129 -6.47 0.10 -16.20
CA VAL A 129 -5.31 0.95 -15.91
C VAL A 129 -4.05 0.42 -16.60
N PHE A 130 -3.97 -0.89 -16.85
CA PHE A 130 -2.80 -1.52 -17.47
C PHE A 130 -2.72 -1.30 -18.99
N GLY A 131 -3.83 -1.00 -19.62
CA GLY A 131 -3.92 -0.79 -21.07
C GLY A 131 -3.22 0.46 -21.61
N THR A 132 -2.69 1.32 -20.74
CA THR A 132 -1.98 2.54 -21.11
C THR A 132 -0.51 2.48 -20.69
N SER A 133 0.38 3.09 -21.48
CA SER A 133 1.80 3.27 -21.15
C SER A 133 2.04 4.39 -20.13
N GLN A 134 1.06 5.27 -19.95
CA GLN A 134 1.18 6.40 -19.03
C GLN A 134 1.26 5.92 -17.56
N PRO A 135 2.01 6.63 -16.71
CA PRO A 135 2.03 6.32 -15.28
C PRO A 135 0.66 6.53 -14.63
N VAL A 136 0.35 5.74 -13.63
CA VAL A 136 -0.86 5.96 -12.80
C VAL A 136 -0.59 7.09 -11.82
N LEU A 137 -1.44 8.11 -11.81
CA LEU A 137 -1.37 9.17 -10.83
C LEU A 137 -2.10 8.76 -9.55
N ILE A 138 -1.42 8.77 -8.41
CA ILE A 138 -2.01 8.58 -7.09
C ILE A 138 -2.14 9.96 -6.46
N CYS A 139 -3.35 10.50 -6.48
CA CYS A 139 -3.65 11.89 -6.19
C CYS A 139 -4.21 12.07 -4.78
N LEU A 140 -3.37 12.52 -3.86
CA LEU A 140 -3.73 12.77 -2.47
C LEU A 140 -4.22 14.20 -2.27
N ALA A 141 -5.13 14.36 -1.34
CA ALA A 141 -5.57 15.67 -0.89
C ALA A 141 -4.51 16.34 0.00
N LYS A 142 -4.59 17.67 0.06
CA LYS A 142 -3.85 18.47 1.01
C LYS A 142 -4.88 19.31 1.78
N PRO A 143 -5.28 18.88 2.99
CA PRO A 143 -6.23 19.63 3.77
C PRO A 143 -5.63 20.96 4.21
N LEU A 144 -6.47 21.98 4.28
CA LEU A 144 -6.10 23.25 4.88
C LEU A 144 -6.12 23.08 6.40
N LEU A 145 -4.94 23.07 6.98
CA LEU A 145 -4.78 22.96 8.43
C LEU A 145 -4.40 24.30 9.03
N TYR A 146 -4.85 24.52 10.24
CA TYR A 146 -4.43 25.65 11.08
C TYR A 146 -3.84 25.11 12.37
N ARG A 147 -2.83 25.79 12.87
CA ARG A 147 -2.25 25.49 14.18
C ARG A 147 -2.17 26.74 15.05
N PRO A 148 -2.16 26.59 16.37
CA PRO A 148 -1.95 27.70 17.30
C PRO A 148 -0.64 28.41 17.00
N THR A 149 -0.63 29.73 17.17
CA THR A 149 0.60 30.53 17.10
C THR A 149 1.47 30.29 18.34
N LEU A 150 2.76 30.56 18.22
CA LEU A 150 3.67 30.48 19.37
C LEU A 150 3.25 31.45 20.48
N GLU A 151 2.63 32.57 20.12
CA GLU A 151 2.13 33.56 21.08
C GLU A 151 0.97 32.99 21.91
N LEU A 152 0.04 32.25 21.27
CA LEU A 152 -1.01 31.54 22.01
C LEU A 152 -0.41 30.51 22.98
N TYR A 153 0.58 29.71 22.55
CA TYR A 153 1.25 28.78 23.46
C TYR A 153 1.92 29.47 24.65
N ARG A 154 2.59 30.60 24.42
CA ARG A 154 3.21 31.39 25.50
C ARG A 154 2.17 31.97 26.47
N ARG A 155 1.09 32.54 25.94
CA ARG A 155 0.00 33.06 26.74
C ARG A 155 -0.66 31.95 27.57
N TYR A 156 -0.92 30.80 26.98
CA TYR A 156 -1.48 29.64 27.67
C TYR A 156 -0.55 29.11 28.76
N SER A 157 0.74 28.93 28.48
CA SER A 157 1.73 28.46 29.46
C SER A 157 1.89 29.40 30.63
N LYS A 158 1.77 30.70 30.38
CA LYS A 158 1.81 31.72 31.47
C LYS A 158 0.59 31.66 32.36
N ALA A 159 -0.58 31.41 31.79
CA ALA A 159 -1.85 31.28 32.53
C ALA A 159 -1.94 29.91 33.26
N HIS A 160 -1.29 28.87 32.75
CA HIS A 160 -1.34 27.51 33.27
C HIS A 160 0.10 26.95 33.48
N PRO A 161 0.78 27.40 34.56
CA PRO A 161 2.13 26.95 34.86
C PRO A 161 2.18 25.42 35.03
N GLY A 162 3.21 24.78 34.45
CA GLY A 162 3.41 23.31 34.56
C GLY A 162 2.68 22.45 33.53
N THR A 163 1.91 23.06 32.62
CA THR A 163 1.23 22.29 31.53
C THR A 163 2.23 21.68 30.56
N PHE A 164 3.33 22.36 30.29
CA PHE A 164 4.39 21.85 29.39
C PHE A 164 5.71 21.80 30.15
N GLN A 165 6.34 20.63 30.19
CA GLN A 165 7.63 20.45 30.88
C GLN A 165 8.80 20.89 30.00
N THR A 166 8.68 20.79 28.67
CA THR A 166 9.69 21.19 27.71
C THR A 166 9.12 21.99 26.53
N GLU A 167 9.99 22.71 25.80
CA GLU A 167 9.56 23.39 24.56
C GLU A 167 9.13 22.40 23.46
N VAL A 168 9.64 21.16 23.45
CA VAL A 168 9.29 20.12 22.50
C VAL A 168 7.87 19.63 22.73
N GLU A 169 7.46 19.44 23.98
CA GLU A 169 6.10 19.03 24.32
C GLU A 169 5.03 20.01 23.83
N ARG A 170 5.38 21.31 23.71
CA ARG A 170 4.45 22.32 23.15
C ARG A 170 4.05 22.02 21.69
N TYR A 171 4.87 21.30 20.94
CA TYR A 171 4.59 21.03 19.54
C TYR A 171 3.82 19.74 19.33
N ASP A 172 3.92 18.80 20.28
CA ASP A 172 3.35 17.46 20.18
C ASP A 172 2.02 17.32 20.94
N GLN A 173 1.74 18.22 21.89
CA GLN A 173 0.51 18.18 22.67
C GLN A 173 -0.53 19.18 22.14
N ALA A 174 -1.78 18.69 22.01
CA ALA A 174 -2.90 19.59 21.80
C ALA A 174 -3.04 20.53 23.00
N LEU A 175 -3.31 21.82 22.74
CA LEU A 175 -3.68 22.73 23.82
C LEU A 175 -5.01 22.25 24.42
N PRO A 176 -5.07 21.99 25.73
CA PRO A 176 -6.32 21.65 26.41
C PRO A 176 -7.14 22.91 26.56
N LEU A 177 -7.87 23.27 25.51
CA LEU A 177 -8.69 24.48 25.49
C LEU A 177 -9.97 24.26 26.29
N ASP A 178 -10.26 25.17 27.22
CA ASP A 178 -11.59 25.28 27.85
C ASP A 178 -12.59 25.70 26.75
N PRO A 179 -13.73 24.98 26.54
CA PRO A 179 -14.77 25.39 25.60
C PRO A 179 -15.30 26.81 25.81
N LYS A 180 -15.09 27.39 27.00
CA LYS A 180 -15.44 28.77 27.34
C LYS A 180 -14.37 29.79 26.94
N GLU A 181 -13.16 29.35 26.63
CA GLU A 181 -12.05 30.21 26.22
C GLU A 181 -12.26 30.70 24.79
N LYS A 182 -12.23 32.00 24.59
CA LYS A 182 -12.38 32.62 23.27
C LYS A 182 -11.02 32.72 22.60
N LEU A 183 -10.86 32.04 21.46
CA LEU A 183 -9.74 32.25 20.56
C LEU A 183 -10.07 33.39 19.59
N VAL A 184 -9.11 34.25 19.31
CA VAL A 184 -9.20 35.20 18.20
C VAL A 184 -8.53 34.59 16.97
N TRP A 185 -8.98 35.02 15.78
CA TRP A 185 -8.44 34.47 14.53
C TRP A 185 -6.91 34.60 14.39
N GLY A 186 -6.33 35.67 14.98
CA GLY A 186 -4.89 35.87 15.04
C GLY A 186 -4.10 34.86 15.90
N ASP A 187 -4.79 34.08 16.72
CA ASP A 187 -4.17 33.02 17.52
C ASP A 187 -3.85 31.77 16.70
N MET A 188 -4.37 31.69 15.48
CA MET A 188 -4.18 30.56 14.57
C MET A 188 -3.41 31.01 13.34
N ARG A 189 -2.57 30.11 12.82
CA ARG A 189 -1.87 30.35 11.55
C ARG A 189 -2.06 29.18 10.59
N PRO A 190 -2.14 29.42 9.28
CA PRO A 190 -2.15 28.34 8.29
C PRO A 190 -0.91 27.47 8.46
N TYR A 191 -1.13 26.15 8.45
CA TYR A 191 -0.09 25.15 8.52
C TYR A 191 0.04 24.48 7.16
N ALA A 192 0.56 25.26 6.19
CA ALA A 192 0.80 24.80 4.84
C ALA A 192 1.97 23.80 4.82
N ASP A 193 1.93 22.82 3.93
CA ASP A 193 3.00 21.84 3.62
C ASP A 193 3.23 20.71 4.63
N TYR A 194 2.43 20.57 5.68
CA TYR A 194 2.67 19.59 6.74
C TYR A 194 1.53 18.61 6.99
N GLY A 195 0.52 18.55 6.13
CA GLY A 195 -0.63 17.69 6.41
C GLY A 195 -1.06 16.88 5.20
N VAL A 196 -1.04 15.56 5.36
CA VAL A 196 -1.77 14.60 4.53
C VAL A 196 -2.52 13.70 5.49
N ALA A 197 -3.77 13.35 5.18
CA ALA A 197 -4.54 12.46 6.04
C ALA A 197 -3.86 11.07 6.11
N MET A 198 -3.82 10.47 7.31
CA MET A 198 -3.15 9.17 7.51
C MET A 198 -3.72 8.08 6.60
N GLY A 199 -5.05 8.07 6.39
CA GLY A 199 -5.69 7.15 5.45
C GLY A 199 -5.17 7.32 4.02
N ASP A 200 -4.97 8.56 3.57
CA ASP A 200 -4.45 8.87 2.23
C ASP A 200 -3.02 8.36 2.06
N VAL A 201 -2.16 8.55 3.07
CA VAL A 201 -0.77 8.03 3.08
C VAL A 201 -0.76 6.51 3.01
N TYR A 202 -1.63 5.86 3.79
CA TYR A 202 -1.77 4.40 3.77
C TYR A 202 -2.14 3.88 2.38
N VAL A 203 -3.13 4.50 1.72
CA VAL A 203 -3.54 4.15 0.36
C VAL A 203 -2.40 4.34 -0.62
N ALA A 204 -1.71 5.49 -0.57
CA ALA A 204 -0.58 5.77 -1.46
C ALA A 204 0.53 4.74 -1.33
N ALA A 205 0.92 4.39 -0.10
CA ALA A 205 1.95 3.39 0.16
C ALA A 205 1.57 2.01 -0.41
N ARG A 206 0.33 1.57 -0.17
CA ARG A 206 -0.14 0.26 -0.67
C ARG A 206 -0.24 0.21 -2.20
N LEU A 207 -0.77 1.27 -2.82
CA LEU A 207 -0.89 1.32 -4.27
C LEU A 207 0.47 1.45 -4.96
N SER A 208 1.38 2.24 -4.41
CA SER A 208 2.74 2.31 -4.94
C SER A 208 3.42 0.94 -4.91
N ALA A 209 3.32 0.21 -3.79
CA ALA A 209 3.85 -1.15 -3.68
C ALA A 209 3.17 -2.14 -4.64
N LEU A 210 1.83 -2.04 -4.82
CA LEU A 210 1.09 -2.87 -5.77
C LEU A 210 1.55 -2.62 -7.20
N PHE A 211 1.64 -1.35 -7.63
CA PHE A 211 2.03 -1.00 -8.98
C PHE A 211 3.49 -1.33 -9.28
N ASP A 212 4.37 -1.16 -8.30
CA ASP A 212 5.77 -1.58 -8.41
C ASP A 212 5.88 -3.10 -8.61
N HIS A 213 5.16 -3.88 -7.82
CA HIS A 213 5.14 -5.34 -7.92
C HIS A 213 4.70 -5.85 -9.31
N ILE A 214 3.79 -5.16 -9.98
CA ILE A 214 3.29 -5.52 -11.33
C ILE A 214 3.99 -4.74 -12.44
N ASN A 215 5.07 -4.02 -12.15
CA ASN A 215 5.85 -3.20 -13.08
C ASN A 215 5.01 -2.14 -13.81
N LYS A 216 4.00 -1.56 -13.15
CA LYS A 216 3.21 -0.45 -13.67
C LYS A 216 3.75 0.87 -13.11
N PRO A 217 4.30 1.78 -13.92
CA PRO A 217 4.76 3.08 -13.44
C PRO A 217 3.65 3.83 -12.70
N SER A 218 3.98 4.41 -11.56
CA SER A 218 3.05 5.24 -10.79
C SER A 218 3.74 6.49 -10.24
N GLN A 219 2.96 7.53 -9.97
CA GLN A 219 3.45 8.79 -9.42
C GLN A 219 2.49 9.31 -8.35
N VAL A 220 3.01 9.57 -7.16
CA VAL A 220 2.24 10.23 -6.09
C VAL A 220 2.22 11.74 -6.33
N ARG A 221 1.03 12.33 -6.30
CA ARG A 221 0.78 13.76 -6.44
C ARG A 221 0.00 14.26 -5.23
N ILE A 222 0.40 15.38 -4.65
CA ILE A 222 -0.20 15.89 -3.39
C ILE A 222 -0.70 17.32 -3.58
N GLY A 223 -1.92 17.56 -3.15
CA GLY A 223 -2.50 18.90 -3.08
C GLY A 223 -2.70 19.55 -4.44
N THR A 224 -1.96 20.61 -4.71
CA THR A 224 -2.04 21.39 -5.97
C THR A 224 -1.03 20.95 -7.02
N ASN A 225 -0.23 19.92 -6.74
CA ASN A 225 0.82 19.44 -7.64
C ASN A 225 0.28 18.61 -8.82
N TYR A 226 -1.02 18.67 -9.08
CA TYR A 226 -1.66 18.08 -10.24
C TYR A 226 -2.90 18.88 -10.67
N SER A 227 -3.17 18.88 -11.95
CA SER A 227 -4.22 19.65 -12.61
C SER A 227 -5.25 18.74 -13.27
N PHE A 228 -6.31 19.34 -13.81
CA PHE A 228 -7.26 18.61 -14.66
C PHE A 228 -6.61 18.06 -15.93
N GLU A 229 -5.62 18.77 -16.47
CA GLU A 229 -4.86 18.33 -17.64
C GLU A 229 -4.04 17.08 -17.35
N ASP A 230 -3.40 17.00 -16.17
CA ASP A 230 -2.70 15.79 -15.75
C ASP A 230 -3.65 14.58 -15.70
N LEU A 231 -4.87 14.78 -15.16
CA LEU A 231 -5.90 13.75 -15.11
C LEU A 231 -6.47 13.36 -16.48
N ARG A 232 -6.36 14.22 -17.48
CA ARG A 232 -6.71 13.89 -18.88
C ARG A 232 -5.64 13.08 -19.59
N ASN A 233 -4.42 13.19 -19.16
CA ASN A 233 -3.27 12.57 -19.81
C ASN A 233 -2.87 11.22 -19.19
N SER A 234 -3.40 10.88 -18.01
CA SER A 234 -3.01 9.68 -17.26
C SER A 234 -4.19 9.08 -16.51
N PRO A 235 -4.26 7.74 -16.37
CA PRO A 235 -5.18 7.13 -15.45
C PRO A 235 -4.86 7.56 -14.01
N ALA A 236 -5.88 7.75 -13.18
CA ALA A 236 -5.70 8.32 -11.86
C ALA A 236 -6.45 7.56 -10.77
N VAL A 237 -5.84 7.50 -9.59
CA VAL A 237 -6.49 7.15 -8.33
C VAL A 237 -6.57 8.41 -7.48
N VAL A 238 -7.78 8.95 -7.27
CA VAL A 238 -8.02 10.06 -6.36
C VAL A 238 -8.34 9.53 -4.98
N VAL A 239 -7.62 10.00 -3.97
CA VAL A 239 -7.68 9.49 -2.60
C VAL A 239 -8.24 10.55 -1.66
N GLY A 240 -9.14 10.13 -0.75
CA GLY A 240 -9.87 11.03 0.14
C GLY A 240 -11.15 11.58 -0.46
N ALA A 241 -12.10 11.97 0.40
CA ALA A 241 -13.42 12.47 0.02
C ALA A 241 -13.47 14.01 0.09
N PHE A 242 -13.98 14.54 1.20
CA PHE A 242 -14.25 15.96 1.40
C PHE A 242 -13.01 16.87 1.33
N ASN A 243 -11.85 16.31 1.61
CA ASN A 243 -10.55 16.97 1.48
C ASN A 243 -10.00 16.93 0.05
N ASN A 244 -10.60 16.15 -0.86
CA ASN A 244 -10.16 16.01 -2.25
C ASN A 244 -11.23 16.53 -3.22
N ARG A 245 -11.01 17.75 -3.74
CA ARG A 245 -11.95 18.37 -4.67
C ARG A 245 -12.25 17.52 -5.92
N TRP A 246 -11.28 16.76 -6.39
CA TRP A 246 -11.45 15.93 -7.59
C TRP A 246 -12.37 14.74 -7.32
N THR A 247 -12.25 14.10 -6.16
CA THR A 247 -13.21 13.09 -5.75
C THR A 247 -14.62 13.67 -5.77
N MET A 248 -14.82 14.81 -5.10
CA MET A 248 -16.14 15.46 -5.03
C MET A 248 -16.68 15.85 -6.41
N GLN A 249 -15.86 16.44 -7.29
CA GLN A 249 -16.29 16.86 -8.63
C GLN A 249 -16.58 15.69 -9.57
N MET A 250 -15.85 14.58 -9.45
CA MET A 250 -16.01 13.44 -10.35
C MET A 250 -17.13 12.49 -9.93
N THR A 251 -17.48 12.47 -8.63
CA THR A 251 -18.40 11.46 -8.08
C THR A 251 -19.71 12.01 -7.52
N SER A 252 -19.89 13.34 -7.48
CA SER A 252 -21.08 13.97 -6.86
C SER A 252 -22.42 13.58 -7.47
N ASN A 253 -22.47 13.24 -8.75
CA ASN A 253 -23.69 12.88 -9.48
C ASN A 253 -23.88 11.37 -9.64
N LEU A 254 -23.08 10.56 -8.93
CA LEU A 254 -23.17 9.12 -8.99
C LEU A 254 -24.18 8.59 -7.96
N ARG A 255 -24.57 7.33 -8.11
CA ARG A 255 -25.57 6.72 -7.22
C ARG A 255 -25.21 6.84 -5.73
N PHE A 256 -23.97 6.61 -5.39
CA PHE A 256 -23.48 6.84 -4.03
C PHE A 256 -22.57 8.06 -4.05
N ALA A 257 -22.93 9.07 -3.27
CA ALA A 257 -22.20 10.33 -3.23
C ALA A 257 -21.89 10.76 -1.79
N PHE A 258 -20.77 11.45 -1.64
CA PHE A 258 -20.44 12.14 -0.40
C PHE A 258 -21.24 13.43 -0.31
N VAL A 259 -21.90 13.65 0.84
CA VAL A 259 -22.72 14.82 1.11
C VAL A 259 -22.32 15.43 2.43
N GLU A 260 -22.15 16.74 2.42
CA GLU A 260 -22.02 17.56 3.63
C GLU A 260 -23.28 18.39 3.78
N GLN A 261 -23.91 18.31 4.94
CA GLN A 261 -25.07 19.11 5.27
C GLN A 261 -25.02 19.47 6.75
N ASP A 262 -25.08 20.76 7.04
CA ASP A 262 -25.07 21.30 8.41
C ASP A 262 -23.87 20.80 9.25
N GLY A 263 -22.69 20.69 8.60
CA GLY A 263 -21.46 20.19 9.25
C GLY A 263 -21.43 18.66 9.44
N ASN A 264 -22.44 17.94 8.99
CA ASN A 264 -22.49 16.49 9.05
C ASN A 264 -22.04 15.88 7.72
N PHE A 265 -21.07 14.98 7.78
CA PHE A 265 -20.51 14.26 6.64
C PHE A 265 -21.14 12.87 6.53
N ARG A 266 -21.61 12.51 5.34
CA ARG A 266 -22.23 11.22 5.10
C ARG A 266 -22.04 10.75 3.68
N ILE A 267 -22.25 9.45 3.46
CA ILE A 267 -22.52 8.87 2.14
C ILE A 267 -24.02 8.78 1.99
N GLN A 268 -24.55 9.25 0.87
CA GLN A 268 -25.98 9.22 0.51
C GLN A 268 -26.19 8.42 -0.75
N GLU A 269 -27.17 7.52 -0.76
CA GLU A 269 -27.67 6.92 -1.99
C GLU A 269 -28.59 7.91 -2.73
N GLN A 270 -28.26 8.17 -3.99
CA GLN A 270 -29.04 9.04 -4.88
C GLN A 270 -29.75 8.15 -5.92
N GLY A 271 -31.01 8.38 -6.19
CA GLY A 271 -31.70 7.66 -7.24
C GLY A 271 -33.21 7.81 -7.21
N PRO A 272 -33.90 7.51 -8.34
CA PRO A 272 -35.34 7.69 -8.46
C PRO A 272 -36.16 6.70 -7.62
N SER A 273 -35.55 5.70 -7.01
CA SER A 273 -36.22 4.62 -6.29
C SER A 273 -36.48 4.89 -4.81
N GLY A 274 -36.18 6.10 -4.31
CA GLY A 274 -36.58 6.53 -2.95
C GLY A 274 -36.00 5.72 -1.78
N THR A 275 -34.97 4.92 -1.99
CA THR A 275 -34.23 4.31 -0.89
C THR A 275 -33.21 5.31 -0.39
N ASP A 276 -33.62 6.15 0.55
CA ASP A 276 -32.76 7.15 1.21
C ASP A 276 -31.76 6.49 2.17
N ARG A 277 -31.02 5.48 1.68
CA ARG A 277 -29.96 4.89 2.49
C ARG A 277 -28.84 5.90 2.66
N SER A 278 -28.45 6.09 3.89
CA SER A 278 -27.28 6.90 4.21
C SER A 278 -26.36 6.18 5.20
N TRP A 279 -25.09 6.47 5.11
CA TRP A 279 -24.06 5.97 6.01
C TRP A 279 -23.37 7.15 6.65
N VAL A 280 -23.35 7.17 7.98
CA VAL A 280 -22.84 8.26 8.79
C VAL A 280 -21.84 7.73 9.81
N LEU A 281 -20.94 8.57 10.27
CA LEU A 281 -20.12 8.27 11.45
C LEU A 281 -21.00 8.25 12.70
N GLY A 282 -20.60 7.48 13.71
CA GLY A 282 -21.33 7.41 14.98
C GLY A 282 -21.49 8.77 15.64
N PRO A 283 -22.53 8.95 16.47
CA PRO A 283 -22.75 10.19 17.23
C PRO A 283 -21.62 10.43 18.23
N ASN A 284 -21.41 11.68 18.59
CA ASN A 284 -20.53 12.15 19.67
C ASN A 284 -19.02 12.11 19.41
N GLY A 285 -18.57 12.00 18.15
CA GLY A 285 -17.14 12.07 17.84
C GLY A 285 -16.34 10.79 18.15
N GLU A 286 -16.98 9.80 18.74
CA GLU A 286 -16.38 8.48 18.92
C GLU A 286 -16.61 7.67 17.65
N ILE A 287 -15.55 7.49 16.86
CA ILE A 287 -15.62 6.76 15.60
C ILE A 287 -15.42 5.27 15.91
N VAL A 288 -16.53 4.54 16.06
CA VAL A 288 -16.54 3.07 16.20
C VAL A 288 -16.72 2.37 14.86
N GLU A 289 -17.24 3.07 13.86
CA GLU A 289 -17.41 2.60 12.48
C GLU A 289 -17.11 3.74 11.50
N ASP A 290 -16.53 3.41 10.37
CA ASP A 290 -16.30 4.35 9.27
C ASP A 290 -16.74 3.72 7.95
N PHE A 291 -17.09 4.56 6.98
CA PHE A 291 -17.59 4.13 5.68
C PHE A 291 -16.81 4.75 4.55
N ALA A 292 -16.72 4.02 3.45
CA ALA A 292 -16.01 4.48 2.27
C ALA A 292 -16.76 4.14 0.97
N ILE A 293 -16.47 4.89 -0.08
CA ILE A 293 -16.84 4.56 -1.45
C ILE A 293 -15.57 4.27 -2.23
N VAL A 294 -15.53 3.08 -2.84
CA VAL A 294 -14.64 2.81 -3.95
C VAL A 294 -15.43 3.02 -5.23
N THR A 295 -14.99 3.93 -6.07
CA THR A 295 -15.58 4.20 -7.39
C THR A 295 -14.58 3.88 -8.47
N ARG A 296 -14.97 3.19 -9.54
CA ARG A 296 -14.18 3.01 -10.76
C ARG A 296 -14.98 3.48 -11.95
N LEU A 297 -14.47 4.48 -12.66
CA LEU A 297 -14.99 5.01 -13.91
C LEU A 297 -14.04 4.65 -15.04
N LEU A 298 -14.53 3.97 -16.06
CA LEU A 298 -13.74 3.54 -17.22
C LEU A 298 -13.51 4.69 -18.20
N ASP A 299 -14.50 5.59 -18.28
CA ASP A 299 -14.46 6.82 -19.08
C ASP A 299 -14.99 7.95 -18.19
N ALA A 300 -14.10 8.51 -17.36
CA ALA A 300 -14.43 9.63 -16.49
C ALA A 300 -14.56 10.93 -17.32
N LYS A 301 -15.02 12.01 -16.69
CA LYS A 301 -15.04 13.36 -17.31
C LYS A 301 -13.66 13.81 -17.86
N THR A 302 -12.62 13.14 -17.46
CA THR A 302 -11.24 13.34 -17.93
C THR A 302 -10.93 12.60 -19.23
N GLY A 303 -11.78 11.70 -19.69
CA GLY A 303 -11.52 10.79 -20.82
C GLY A 303 -10.53 9.67 -20.47
N GLN A 304 -10.24 9.48 -19.21
CA GLN A 304 -9.33 8.44 -18.70
C GLN A 304 -10.00 7.60 -17.61
N VAL A 305 -9.41 6.46 -17.30
CA VAL A 305 -9.82 5.66 -16.15
C VAL A 305 -9.56 6.43 -14.87
N LEU A 306 -10.59 6.56 -14.04
CA LEU A 306 -10.49 7.19 -12.73
C LEU A 306 -11.00 6.23 -11.67
N ILE A 307 -10.20 6.03 -10.64
CA ILE A 307 -10.60 5.30 -9.44
C ILE A 307 -10.60 6.27 -8.27
N ALA A 308 -11.68 6.29 -7.49
CA ALA A 308 -11.73 7.01 -6.23
C ALA A 308 -11.70 6.01 -5.07
N ALA A 309 -10.79 6.22 -4.13
CA ALA A 309 -10.70 5.49 -2.87
C ALA A 309 -10.88 6.49 -1.72
N ALA A 310 -12.10 6.57 -1.19
CA ALA A 310 -12.46 7.69 -0.33
C ALA A 310 -13.37 7.24 0.83
N GLY A 311 -13.06 7.64 2.04
CA GLY A 311 -13.85 7.43 3.25
C GLY A 311 -14.50 8.70 3.77
N ILE A 312 -15.52 8.58 4.62
CA ILE A 312 -16.03 9.70 5.38
C ILE A 312 -14.90 10.22 6.27
N GLY A 313 -14.23 9.30 6.99
CA GLY A 313 -13.05 9.57 7.78
C GLY A 313 -11.78 8.93 7.20
N ALA A 314 -10.69 9.06 7.95
CA ALA A 314 -9.39 8.51 7.56
C ALA A 314 -9.37 6.97 7.58
N ASN A 315 -10.11 6.36 8.51
CA ASN A 315 -10.20 4.89 8.63
C ASN A 315 -10.98 4.28 7.46
N GLY A 316 -12.05 4.93 7.00
CA GLY A 316 -12.77 4.54 5.79
C GLY A 316 -11.88 4.64 4.55
N THR A 317 -11.10 5.71 4.41
CA THR A 317 -10.14 5.86 3.32
C THR A 317 -9.09 4.74 3.36
N GLN A 318 -8.55 4.42 4.54
CA GLN A 318 -7.63 3.31 4.73
C GLN A 318 -8.26 1.97 4.29
N ALA A 319 -9.50 1.71 4.72
CA ALA A 319 -10.24 0.51 4.35
C ALA A 319 -10.48 0.40 2.83
N ALA A 320 -10.76 1.54 2.15
CA ALA A 320 -10.86 1.57 0.69
C ALA A 320 -9.53 1.20 0.02
N GLY A 321 -8.42 1.71 0.51
CA GLY A 321 -7.09 1.37 0.00
C GLY A 321 -6.75 -0.10 0.20
N GLU A 322 -7.07 -0.66 1.36
CA GLU A 322 -6.88 -2.07 1.63
C GLU A 322 -7.73 -2.94 0.68
N PHE A 323 -8.98 -2.59 0.50
CA PHE A 323 -9.91 -3.29 -0.38
C PHE A 323 -9.40 -3.39 -1.82
N ILE A 324 -8.99 -2.27 -2.43
CA ILE A 324 -8.56 -2.23 -3.83
C ILE A 324 -7.16 -2.80 -4.08
N SER A 325 -6.38 -3.02 -3.03
CA SER A 325 -5.01 -3.55 -3.12
C SER A 325 -4.90 -5.03 -2.75
N ARG A 326 -5.98 -5.68 -2.28
CA ARG A 326 -5.96 -7.08 -1.85
C ARG A 326 -6.88 -7.95 -2.68
N ARG A 327 -6.32 -9.05 -3.16
CA ARG A 327 -6.99 -10.02 -4.01
C ARG A 327 -8.20 -10.66 -3.33
N ASP A 328 -8.05 -11.07 -2.07
CA ASP A 328 -9.07 -11.78 -1.30
C ASP A 328 -10.36 -10.95 -1.12
N TYR A 329 -10.24 -9.65 -0.83
CA TYR A 329 -11.39 -8.77 -0.71
C TYR A 329 -12.13 -8.58 -2.03
N LEU A 330 -11.40 -8.36 -3.13
CA LEU A 330 -11.99 -8.20 -4.45
C LEU A 330 -12.64 -9.51 -4.95
N GLU A 331 -12.02 -10.66 -4.68
CA GLU A 331 -12.61 -11.97 -5.02
C GLU A 331 -13.89 -12.24 -4.23
N ALA A 332 -13.92 -11.89 -2.95
CA ALA A 332 -15.10 -12.03 -2.11
C ALA A 332 -16.24 -11.09 -2.58
N ALA A 333 -15.91 -9.82 -2.82
CA ALA A 333 -16.85 -8.78 -3.21
C ALA A 333 -17.50 -9.05 -4.58
N PHE A 334 -16.73 -9.54 -5.54
CA PHE A 334 -17.16 -9.70 -6.92
C PHE A 334 -17.55 -11.14 -7.29
N ARG A 335 -17.68 -12.03 -6.29
CA ARG A 335 -18.14 -13.40 -6.50
C ARG A 335 -19.52 -13.48 -7.18
N SER A 336 -20.41 -12.58 -6.77
CA SER A 336 -21.78 -12.47 -7.28
C SER A 336 -21.98 -11.28 -8.24
N ALA A 337 -20.91 -10.65 -8.69
CA ALA A 337 -20.98 -9.55 -9.64
C ALA A 337 -21.38 -10.04 -11.04
N PRO A 338 -21.93 -9.16 -11.90
CA PRO A 338 -22.22 -9.50 -13.29
C PRO A 338 -20.98 -10.10 -13.99
N PRO A 339 -21.12 -11.05 -14.92
CA PRO A 339 -20.00 -11.75 -15.55
C PRO A 339 -18.95 -10.83 -16.18
N ASP A 340 -19.39 -9.68 -16.68
CA ASP A 340 -18.60 -8.65 -17.39
C ASP A 340 -18.30 -7.40 -16.54
N TRP A 341 -18.39 -7.50 -15.22
CA TRP A 341 -18.22 -6.37 -14.30
C TRP A 341 -16.91 -5.60 -14.52
N GLN A 342 -15.84 -6.26 -15.02
CA GLN A 342 -14.58 -5.62 -15.33
C GLN A 342 -14.69 -4.56 -16.44
N LYS A 343 -15.71 -4.66 -17.30
CA LYS A 343 -16.01 -3.71 -18.38
C LYS A 343 -17.05 -2.65 -18.00
N LYS A 344 -17.44 -2.60 -16.73
CA LYS A 344 -18.45 -1.67 -16.22
C LYS A 344 -17.84 -0.66 -15.28
N ASN A 345 -18.47 0.50 -15.20
CA ASN A 345 -18.29 1.39 -14.07
C ASN A 345 -18.79 0.69 -12.81
N LEU A 346 -18.26 1.02 -11.66
CA LEU A 346 -18.73 0.45 -10.40
C LEU A 346 -18.56 1.40 -9.24
N GLN A 347 -19.45 1.22 -8.27
CA GLN A 347 -19.29 1.76 -6.92
C GLN A 347 -19.45 0.65 -5.89
N VAL A 348 -18.62 0.64 -4.87
CA VAL A 348 -18.66 -0.27 -3.73
C VAL A 348 -18.68 0.56 -2.47
N ILE A 349 -19.70 0.37 -1.63
CA ILE A 349 -19.70 0.93 -0.27
C ILE A 349 -19.04 -0.08 0.67
N LEU A 350 -18.10 0.41 1.42
CA LEU A 350 -17.38 -0.32 2.45
C LEU A 350 -17.74 0.21 3.83
N GLN A 351 -17.78 -0.69 4.79
CA GLN A 351 -17.84 -0.41 6.22
C GLN A 351 -16.59 -0.98 6.87
N THR A 352 -16.01 -0.29 7.81
CA THR A 352 -14.97 -0.80 8.70
C THR A 352 -15.29 -0.46 10.14
N THR A 353 -15.03 -1.39 11.06
CA THR A 353 -15.02 -1.09 12.49
C THR A 353 -13.74 -0.37 12.85
N VAL A 354 -13.81 0.51 13.83
CA VAL A 354 -12.64 1.28 14.30
C VAL A 354 -12.40 0.94 15.78
N THR A 355 -11.22 0.49 16.10
CA THR A 355 -10.79 0.19 17.46
C THR A 355 -9.48 0.92 17.73
N ASP A 356 -9.43 1.70 18.80
CA ASP A 356 -8.26 2.52 19.15
C ASP A 356 -7.72 3.35 17.97
N SER A 357 -8.64 3.96 17.21
CA SER A 357 -8.34 4.75 16.00
C SER A 357 -7.73 3.95 14.83
N VAL A 358 -7.79 2.62 14.87
CA VAL A 358 -7.29 1.73 13.80
C VAL A 358 -8.45 1.10 13.05
N ALA A 359 -8.39 1.16 11.71
CA ALA A 359 -9.39 0.53 10.85
C ALA A 359 -9.29 -1.00 10.93
N GLY A 360 -10.42 -1.65 11.13
CA GLY A 360 -10.58 -3.09 10.96
C GLY A 360 -10.72 -3.51 9.49
N PRO A 361 -10.95 -4.80 9.21
CA PRO A 361 -11.11 -5.31 7.85
C PRO A 361 -12.30 -4.65 7.13
N PRO A 362 -12.15 -4.26 5.84
CA PRO A 362 -13.23 -3.70 5.06
C PRO A 362 -14.31 -4.76 4.76
N ARG A 363 -15.57 -4.39 4.94
CA ARG A 363 -16.75 -5.19 4.62
C ARG A 363 -17.59 -4.48 3.57
N VAL A 364 -17.96 -5.17 2.49
CA VAL A 364 -18.86 -4.63 1.47
C VAL A 364 -20.28 -4.60 2.00
N VAL A 365 -20.93 -3.43 1.91
CA VAL A 365 -22.34 -3.24 2.33
C VAL A 365 -23.26 -2.88 1.18
N ALA A 366 -22.73 -2.35 0.07
CA ALA A 366 -23.50 -2.16 -1.16
C ALA A 366 -22.56 -2.18 -2.38
N THR A 367 -23.12 -2.58 -3.54
CA THR A 367 -22.42 -2.53 -4.84
C THR A 367 -23.37 -2.01 -5.90
N TYR A 368 -22.82 -1.32 -6.89
CA TYR A 368 -23.54 -0.87 -8.05
C TYR A 368 -22.66 -0.94 -9.30
N PHE A 369 -23.21 -1.45 -10.40
CA PHE A 369 -22.51 -1.60 -11.68
C PHE A 369 -23.38 -1.02 -12.79
N TRP A 370 -22.79 -0.23 -13.71
CA TRP A 370 -23.48 0.35 -14.85
C TRP A 370 -22.64 0.50 -16.09
#